data_06ec027c04c178ce78775ec639ff68f3
#
_entry.id   06ec027c04c178ce78775ec639ff68f3
#
_cell.length_a   1.000
_cell.length_b   1.000
_cell.length_c   1.000
_cell.angle_alpha   90.00
_cell.angle_beta   90.00
_cell.angle_gamma   90.00
#
_symmetry.space_group_name_H-M   'P 1'
#
loop_
_entity.id
_entity.type
_entity.pdbx_description
1 polymer ?
#
loop_
_entity_poly.entity_id
_entity_poly.type
_entity_poly.pdbx_seq_one_letter_code
_entity_poly.pdbx_strand_id
1 'polypeptide(L)'
;MEIDFKFLNEEISTSKCSIKNTPINEGLSLVAIDNREGHAVEIERDIDQSLIQFYFGGEGELTFKFHQGAYQLQLKKGRCLLFYNPLMALPLKIELQENSRALFLYIKVENLHRLFMEGSEELAFINPDNVNKKFYSEIELEPSLMVAVNQVFQSPVYGPGKKVFLHAKVLELLALFFNRKEGTDVEACPFLEDEGNVKKIRLAKKIILEKMADPPTIAELAKEIGLNEYRLKEGFKNIYGTTVFKFLNDYRLDVARQLLEQDHVKVNEAAYQIGYANPSHFIAAFRKKFGVTPKKYLLNR
;
A
#
# COMPACT_ATOMS: atom_id res chain seq x y z
N MET A 1 15.48 -6.56 26.80
CA MET A 1 14.09 -6.09 26.63
C MET A 1 13.40 -7.10 25.74
N GLU A 2 12.61 -8.00 26.33
CA GLU A 2 11.83 -8.99 25.59
C GLU A 2 10.86 -8.23 24.68
N ILE A 3 10.99 -8.44 23.38
CA ILE A 3 9.99 -7.92 22.43
C ILE A 3 8.76 -8.78 22.62
N ASP A 4 7.72 -8.14 23.13
CA ASP A 4 6.47 -8.80 23.43
C ASP A 4 5.72 -9.10 22.11
N PHE A 5 5.92 -10.32 21.59
CA PHE A 5 5.10 -10.85 20.50
C PHE A 5 3.68 -11.20 20.97
N LYS A 6 3.24 -10.73 22.14
CA LYS A 6 1.91 -11.04 22.70
C LYS A 6 0.77 -10.67 21.76
N PHE A 7 0.91 -9.60 20.96
CA PHE A 7 -0.12 -9.23 20.00
C PHE A 7 -0.28 -10.24 18.86
N LEU A 8 0.75 -11.07 18.60
CA LEU A 8 0.70 -12.18 17.64
C LEU A 8 0.20 -13.49 18.27
N ASN A 9 0.06 -13.55 19.59
CA ASN A 9 -0.38 -14.76 20.30
C ASN A 9 -1.91 -14.90 20.40
N GLU A 10 -2.68 -13.88 20.03
CA GLU A 10 -4.13 -14.01 19.92
C GLU A 10 -4.46 -14.70 18.59
N GLU A 11 -4.77 -15.98 18.64
CA GLU A 11 -5.47 -16.66 17.54
C GLU A 11 -6.86 -16.04 17.43
N ILE A 12 -7.03 -15.12 16.48
CA ILE A 12 -8.36 -14.66 16.11
C ILE A 12 -8.95 -15.76 15.22
N SER A 13 -9.68 -16.66 15.82
CA SER A 13 -10.47 -17.63 15.10
C SER A 13 -11.94 -17.27 15.29
N THR A 14 -12.48 -16.51 14.34
CA THR A 14 -13.94 -16.51 14.14
C THR A 14 -14.31 -17.74 13.33
N SER A 15 -15.58 -18.15 13.32
CA SER A 15 -16.04 -19.32 12.58
C SER A 15 -15.72 -19.29 11.07
N LYS A 16 -15.22 -18.17 10.53
CA LYS A 16 -15.02 -17.93 9.10
C LYS A 16 -13.67 -17.30 8.72
N CYS A 17 -12.96 -16.66 9.66
CA CYS A 17 -11.63 -16.09 9.44
C CYS A 17 -10.64 -16.70 10.44
N SER A 18 -9.54 -17.24 9.96
CA SER A 18 -8.46 -17.81 10.76
C SER A 18 -7.19 -16.99 10.59
N ILE A 19 -6.67 -16.47 11.70
CA ILE A 19 -5.36 -15.80 11.76
C ILE A 19 -4.53 -16.60 12.74
N LYS A 20 -3.52 -17.30 12.23
CA LYS A 20 -2.67 -18.18 13.01
C LYS A 20 -1.22 -17.69 13.04
N ASN A 21 -0.76 -17.28 14.20
CA ASN A 21 0.66 -17.02 14.43
C ASN A 21 1.41 -18.28 14.81
N THR A 22 2.55 -18.49 14.19
CA THR A 22 3.50 -19.57 14.51
C THR A 22 4.87 -18.94 14.78
N PRO A 23 5.27 -18.79 16.05
CA PRO A 23 6.62 -18.37 16.38
C PRO A 23 7.59 -19.49 15.95
N ILE A 24 8.52 -19.13 15.07
CA ILE A 24 9.54 -20.04 14.54
C ILE A 24 10.70 -20.11 15.50
N ASN A 25 11.25 -18.95 15.86
CA ASN A 25 12.26 -18.78 16.89
C ASN A 25 12.15 -17.38 17.52
N GLU A 26 13.07 -17.03 18.41
CA GLU A 26 13.13 -15.67 18.97
C GLU A 26 13.45 -14.66 17.87
N GLY A 27 12.47 -13.80 17.57
CA GLY A 27 12.60 -12.75 16.54
C GLY A 27 12.26 -13.19 15.12
N LEU A 28 11.60 -14.34 14.94
CA LEU A 28 11.09 -14.80 13.65
C LEU A 28 9.72 -15.45 13.84
N SER A 29 8.70 -14.87 13.22
CA SER A 29 7.32 -15.36 13.29
C SER A 29 6.66 -15.41 11.92
N LEU A 30 5.85 -16.45 11.72
CA LEU A 30 5.01 -16.66 10.54
C LEU A 30 3.54 -16.53 10.93
N VAL A 31 2.81 -15.63 10.28
CA VAL A 31 1.37 -15.48 10.44
C VAL A 31 0.67 -15.93 9.17
N ALA A 32 -0.16 -16.96 9.28
CA ALA A 32 -1.00 -17.43 8.19
C ALA A 32 -2.41 -16.86 8.37
N ILE A 33 -2.93 -16.20 7.34
CA ILE A 33 -4.26 -15.62 7.29
C ILE A 33 -5.08 -16.37 6.25
N ASP A 34 -6.25 -16.85 6.65
CA ASP A 34 -7.22 -17.53 5.79
C ASP A 34 -8.62 -16.96 6.05
N ASN A 35 -9.11 -16.14 5.13
CA ASN A 35 -10.43 -15.50 5.18
C ASN A 35 -11.31 -15.94 4.00
N ARG A 36 -11.28 -17.23 3.66
CA ARG A 36 -11.99 -17.73 2.48
C ARG A 36 -13.50 -17.81 2.63
N GLU A 37 -13.99 -17.89 3.85
CA GLU A 37 -15.44 -18.03 4.15
C GLU A 37 -15.98 -16.85 4.97
N GLY A 38 -15.14 -15.85 5.25
CA GLY A 38 -15.46 -14.71 6.09
C GLY A 38 -15.94 -13.49 5.32
N HIS A 39 -16.57 -12.56 6.04
CA HIS A 39 -16.77 -11.20 5.56
C HIS A 39 -15.44 -10.41 5.62
N ALA A 40 -15.43 -9.20 5.07
CA ALA A 40 -14.28 -8.32 5.21
C ALA A 40 -13.98 -8.08 6.71
N VAL A 41 -12.71 -8.25 7.10
CA VAL A 41 -12.23 -8.09 8.48
C VAL A 41 -11.14 -7.03 8.51
N GLU A 42 -11.24 -6.10 9.46
CA GLU A 42 -10.20 -5.09 9.67
C GLU A 42 -9.34 -5.48 10.88
N ILE A 43 -8.01 -5.42 10.71
CA ILE A 43 -7.02 -5.65 11.75
C ILE A 43 -6.21 -4.37 11.91
N GLU A 44 -6.02 -3.92 13.15
CA GLU A 44 -5.20 -2.76 13.48
C GLU A 44 -4.17 -3.14 14.54
N ARG A 45 -2.89 -2.91 14.25
CA ARG A 45 -1.75 -3.24 15.13
C ARG A 45 -0.57 -2.31 14.83
N ASP A 46 0.31 -2.13 15.79
CA ASP A 46 1.60 -1.49 15.59
C ASP A 46 2.68 -2.57 15.49
N ILE A 47 3.48 -2.51 14.43
CA ILE A 47 4.60 -3.43 14.21
C ILE A 47 5.89 -2.74 14.65
N ASP A 48 6.61 -3.41 15.54
CA ASP A 48 7.87 -2.92 16.12
C ASP A 48 8.89 -2.55 15.03
N GLN A 49 9.59 -1.44 15.24
CA GLN A 49 10.58 -0.90 14.31
C GLN A 49 11.79 -1.81 14.06
N SER A 50 12.06 -2.77 14.93
CA SER A 50 13.16 -3.75 14.76
C SER A 50 12.82 -4.88 13.79
N LEU A 51 11.57 -4.96 13.32
CA LEU A 51 11.07 -6.04 12.48
C LEU A 51 11.04 -5.65 11.01
N ILE A 52 11.65 -6.49 10.19
CA ILE A 52 11.44 -6.53 8.74
C ILE A 52 10.15 -7.33 8.51
N GLN A 53 9.30 -6.82 7.64
CA GLN A 53 7.95 -7.32 7.40
C GLN A 53 7.80 -7.75 5.94
N PHE A 54 7.49 -9.03 5.72
CA PHE A 54 7.17 -9.57 4.40
C PHE A 54 5.70 -9.99 4.36
N TYR A 55 5.01 -9.61 3.30
CA TYR A 55 3.60 -9.88 3.09
C TYR A 55 3.40 -10.56 1.75
N PHE A 56 3.10 -11.85 1.75
CA PHE A 56 2.92 -12.67 0.55
C PHE A 56 1.43 -12.86 0.27
N GLY A 57 0.95 -12.37 -0.88
CA GLY A 57 -0.41 -12.56 -1.36
C GLY A 57 -0.62 -13.95 -1.95
N GLY A 58 -1.35 -14.82 -1.24
CA GLY A 58 -1.65 -16.19 -1.67
C GLY A 58 -2.92 -16.28 -2.51
N GLU A 59 -4.00 -15.64 -2.10
CA GLU A 59 -5.30 -15.65 -2.77
C GLU A 59 -6.07 -14.36 -2.45
N GLY A 60 -6.92 -13.89 -3.37
CA GLY A 60 -7.69 -12.68 -3.18
C GLY A 60 -6.84 -11.41 -3.05
N GLU A 61 -7.30 -10.50 -2.21
CA GLU A 61 -6.72 -9.17 -2.04
C GLU A 61 -6.82 -8.71 -0.59
N LEU A 62 -5.79 -8.01 -0.11
CA LEU A 62 -5.76 -7.32 1.17
C LEU A 62 -5.43 -5.85 0.93
N THR A 63 -6.06 -4.96 1.69
CA THR A 63 -5.80 -3.52 1.62
C THR A 63 -5.13 -3.03 2.88
N PHE A 64 -3.89 -2.57 2.77
CA PHE A 64 -3.18 -1.88 3.83
C PHE A 64 -3.61 -0.42 3.85
N LYS A 65 -3.99 0.09 5.01
CA LYS A 65 -4.42 1.47 5.21
C LYS A 65 -3.42 2.18 6.11
N PHE A 66 -2.81 3.25 5.61
CA PHE A 66 -1.85 4.07 6.34
C PHE A 66 -2.42 5.47 6.58
N HIS A 67 -1.93 6.16 7.61
CA HIS A 67 -2.33 7.53 7.94
C HIS A 67 -3.86 7.72 7.99
N GLN A 68 -4.54 6.88 8.79
CA GLN A 68 -6.01 6.91 8.94
C GLN A 68 -6.76 6.67 7.62
N GLY A 69 -6.20 5.84 6.73
CA GLY A 69 -6.81 5.48 5.45
C GLY A 69 -6.55 6.48 4.31
N ALA A 70 -5.74 7.52 4.54
CA ALA A 70 -5.39 8.49 3.50
C ALA A 70 -4.52 7.89 2.39
N TYR A 71 -3.77 6.85 2.71
CA TYR A 71 -3.00 6.06 1.77
C TYR A 71 -3.43 4.60 1.88
N GLN A 72 -3.64 3.96 0.74
CA GLN A 72 -4.00 2.55 0.66
C GLN A 72 -3.09 1.83 -0.30
N LEU A 73 -2.65 0.64 0.09
CA LEU A 73 -1.84 -0.24 -0.74
C LEU A 73 -2.51 -1.62 -0.80
N GLN A 74 -2.65 -2.15 -2.00
CA GLN A 74 -3.26 -3.46 -2.22
C GLN A 74 -2.20 -4.53 -2.34
N LEU A 75 -2.31 -5.59 -1.53
CA LEU A 75 -1.59 -6.83 -1.73
C LEU A 75 -2.49 -7.81 -2.47
N LYS A 76 -2.20 -8.01 -3.75
CA LYS A 76 -2.92 -8.95 -4.61
C LYS A 76 -2.25 -10.33 -4.62
N LYS A 77 -3.01 -11.34 -5.03
CA LYS A 77 -2.47 -12.67 -5.30
C LYS A 77 -1.24 -12.58 -6.20
N GLY A 78 -0.18 -13.30 -5.84
CA GLY A 78 1.06 -13.33 -6.61
C GLY A 78 1.96 -12.11 -6.42
N ARG A 79 1.68 -11.26 -5.43
CA ARG A 79 2.53 -10.13 -5.04
C ARG A 79 3.11 -10.34 -3.65
N CYS A 80 4.28 -9.75 -3.41
CA CYS A 80 4.87 -9.63 -2.09
C CYS A 80 5.24 -8.16 -1.83
N LEU A 81 4.96 -7.73 -0.62
CA LEU A 81 5.40 -6.43 -0.10
C LEU A 81 6.43 -6.67 0.98
N LEU A 82 7.51 -5.91 0.94
CA LEU A 82 8.53 -5.85 1.98
C LEU A 82 8.54 -4.46 2.59
N PHE A 83 8.40 -4.39 3.92
CA PHE A 83 8.50 -3.15 4.69
C PHE A 83 9.56 -3.24 5.77
N TYR A 84 10.32 -2.17 5.92
CA TYR A 84 11.22 -1.95 7.05
C TYR A 84 11.30 -0.47 7.39
N ASN A 85 11.06 -0.11 8.63
CA ASN A 85 11.24 1.26 9.11
C ASN A 85 11.93 1.26 10.49
N PRO A 86 13.24 1.49 10.52
CA PRO A 86 14.01 1.48 11.77
C PRO A 86 13.75 2.69 12.67
N LEU A 87 13.09 3.74 12.15
CA LEU A 87 12.91 5.01 12.86
C LEU A 87 11.63 5.08 13.67
N MET A 88 10.62 4.26 13.32
CA MET A 88 9.33 4.24 14.02
C MET A 88 8.59 2.93 13.78
N ALA A 89 7.75 2.55 14.74
CA ALA A 89 6.79 1.47 14.54
C ALA A 89 5.87 1.77 13.35
N LEU A 90 5.56 0.74 12.57
CA LEU A 90 4.63 0.86 11.44
C LEU A 90 3.23 0.50 11.93
N PRO A 91 2.28 1.46 11.89
CA PRO A 91 0.89 1.14 12.14
C PRO A 91 0.38 0.24 11.00
N LEU A 92 0.04 -0.98 11.37
CA LEU A 92 -0.53 -1.97 10.47
C LEU A 92 -2.05 -1.91 10.63
N LYS A 93 -2.71 -1.31 9.65
CA LYS A 93 -4.16 -1.39 9.49
C LYS A 93 -4.46 -2.08 8.19
N ILE A 94 -5.02 -3.29 8.26
CA ILE A 94 -5.29 -4.15 7.10
C ILE A 94 -6.77 -4.47 7.05
N GLU A 95 -7.35 -4.31 5.88
CA GLU A 95 -8.66 -4.85 5.52
C GLU A 95 -8.47 -6.14 4.71
N LEU A 96 -8.90 -7.25 5.30
CA LEU A 96 -8.93 -8.55 4.66
C LEU A 96 -10.24 -8.67 3.89
N GLN A 97 -10.18 -8.77 2.57
CA GLN A 97 -11.36 -9.01 1.75
C GLN A 97 -11.85 -10.46 1.89
N GLU A 98 -13.11 -10.72 1.50
CA GLU A 98 -13.59 -12.09 1.35
C GLU A 98 -12.70 -12.89 0.39
N ASN A 99 -12.61 -14.18 0.61
CA ASN A 99 -11.82 -15.10 -0.21
C ASN A 99 -10.34 -14.73 -0.31
N SER A 100 -9.77 -14.13 0.75
CA SER A 100 -8.36 -13.75 0.80
C SER A 100 -7.53 -14.68 1.67
N ARG A 101 -6.29 -14.95 1.22
CA ARG A 101 -5.27 -15.71 1.94
C ARG A 101 -3.92 -15.03 1.78
N ALA A 102 -3.19 -14.89 2.87
CA ALA A 102 -1.86 -14.30 2.86
C ALA A 102 -0.96 -14.89 3.95
N LEU A 103 0.35 -14.84 3.72
CA LEU A 103 1.36 -15.11 4.74
C LEU A 103 2.07 -13.82 5.09
N PHE A 104 2.19 -13.56 6.39
CA PHE A 104 3.02 -12.48 6.91
C PHE A 104 4.21 -13.09 7.63
N LEU A 105 5.39 -12.59 7.31
CA LEU A 105 6.63 -13.00 7.94
C LEU A 105 7.27 -11.78 8.59
N TYR A 106 7.51 -11.89 9.88
CA TYR A 106 8.18 -10.86 10.68
C TYR A 106 9.52 -11.41 11.16
N ILE A 107 10.60 -10.71 10.84
CA ILE A 107 11.95 -11.11 11.22
C ILE A 107 12.75 -9.92 11.77
N LYS A 108 13.43 -10.11 12.90
CA LYS A 108 14.40 -9.14 13.41
C LYS A 108 15.57 -9.01 12.44
N VAL A 109 16.04 -7.78 12.24
CA VAL A 109 17.22 -7.47 11.42
C VAL A 109 18.41 -8.37 11.76
N GLU A 110 18.67 -8.54 13.05
CA GLU A 110 19.77 -9.39 13.56
C GLU A 110 19.63 -10.85 13.13
N ASN A 111 18.40 -11.38 13.10
CA ASN A 111 18.14 -12.75 12.69
C ASN A 111 18.31 -12.92 11.19
N LEU A 112 17.90 -11.92 10.40
CA LEU A 112 18.12 -11.95 8.97
C LEU A 112 19.61 -11.87 8.64
N HIS A 113 20.38 -11.00 9.28
CA HIS A 113 21.85 -10.96 9.18
C HIS A 113 22.47 -12.32 9.46
N ARG A 114 22.03 -12.99 10.54
CA ARG A 114 22.58 -14.30 10.94
C ARG A 114 22.30 -15.40 9.90
N LEU A 115 21.18 -15.31 9.19
CA LEU A 115 20.84 -16.27 8.12
C LEU A 115 21.70 -16.08 6.87
N PHE A 116 22.18 -14.87 6.62
CA PHE A 116 22.93 -14.50 5.42
C PHE A 116 24.36 -14.05 5.73
N MET A 117 25.00 -14.58 6.80
CA MET A 117 26.33 -14.16 7.25
C MET A 117 27.42 -14.24 6.14
N GLU A 118 27.28 -15.19 5.21
CA GLU A 118 28.10 -15.27 3.99
C GLU A 118 27.29 -14.63 2.85
N GLY A 119 27.48 -13.35 2.55
CA GLY A 119 26.77 -12.63 1.47
C GLY A 119 25.84 -11.52 1.93
N SER A 120 25.86 -11.13 3.21
CA SER A 120 25.04 -10.03 3.74
C SER A 120 25.38 -8.67 3.12
N GLU A 121 26.59 -8.52 2.54
CA GLU A 121 27.02 -7.30 1.81
C GLU A 121 26.18 -7.05 0.54
N GLU A 122 25.59 -8.11 -0.03
CA GLU A 122 24.74 -8.02 -1.22
C GLU A 122 23.32 -7.56 -0.92
N LEU A 123 22.89 -7.57 0.35
CA LEU A 123 21.56 -7.11 0.74
C LEU A 123 21.58 -5.61 1.09
N ALA A 124 21.25 -4.78 0.14
CA ALA A 124 21.38 -3.30 0.22
C ALA A 124 20.72 -2.69 1.47
N PHE A 125 19.61 -3.23 1.97
CA PHE A 125 18.91 -2.70 3.16
C PHE A 125 19.46 -3.22 4.49
N ILE A 126 20.35 -4.23 4.47
CA ILE A 126 21.02 -4.78 5.66
C ILE A 126 22.44 -4.23 5.81
N ASN A 127 22.98 -3.59 4.78
CA ASN A 127 24.29 -2.97 4.83
C ASN A 127 24.35 -1.96 6.01
N PRO A 128 25.42 -1.94 6.84
CA PRO A 128 25.59 -1.01 7.94
C PRO A 128 25.33 0.45 7.60
N ASP A 129 25.64 0.87 6.37
CA ASP A 129 25.37 2.23 5.87
C ASP A 129 23.89 2.53 5.62
N ASN A 130 23.04 1.49 5.56
CA ASN A 130 21.63 1.56 5.26
C ASN A 130 20.72 1.13 6.43
N VAL A 131 21.31 0.67 7.53
CA VAL A 131 20.57 0.15 8.70
C VAL A 131 19.55 1.14 9.28
N ASN A 132 19.80 2.42 9.11
CA ASN A 132 18.90 3.51 9.52
C ASN A 132 17.99 4.02 8.39
N LYS A 133 18.01 3.38 7.23
CA LYS A 133 17.16 3.78 6.10
C LYS A 133 15.90 2.94 6.06
N LYS A 134 14.81 3.60 5.75
CA LYS A 134 13.52 2.97 5.49
C LYS A 134 13.61 2.20 4.17
N PHE A 135 13.04 1.01 4.15
CA PHE A 135 13.03 0.15 2.97
C PHE A 135 11.62 -0.30 2.62
N TYR A 136 11.31 -0.24 1.34
CA TYR A 136 10.09 -0.77 0.75
C TYR A 136 10.42 -1.47 -0.58
N SER A 137 9.75 -2.57 -0.83
CA SER A 137 9.76 -3.21 -2.14
C SER A 137 8.42 -3.90 -2.39
N GLU A 138 7.91 -3.75 -3.60
CA GLU A 138 6.81 -4.55 -4.12
C GLU A 138 7.34 -5.41 -5.27
N ILE A 139 7.07 -6.71 -5.19
CA ILE A 139 7.56 -7.66 -6.17
C ILE A 139 6.47 -8.61 -6.62
N GLU A 140 6.57 -9.07 -7.86
CA GLU A 140 5.81 -10.21 -8.36
C GLU A 140 6.45 -11.51 -7.87
N LEU A 141 5.62 -12.42 -7.35
CA LEU A 141 6.08 -13.72 -6.86
C LEU A 141 6.32 -14.65 -8.04
N GLU A 142 7.54 -15.17 -8.12
CA GLU A 142 7.85 -16.26 -9.04
C GLU A 142 7.06 -17.54 -8.70
N PRO A 143 6.84 -18.43 -9.67
CA PRO A 143 6.10 -19.68 -9.45
C PRO A 143 6.60 -20.50 -8.28
N SER A 144 7.93 -20.56 -8.05
CA SER A 144 8.55 -21.23 -6.93
C SER A 144 8.12 -20.69 -5.56
N LEU A 145 8.10 -19.34 -5.43
CA LEU A 145 7.61 -18.67 -4.22
C LEU A 145 6.11 -18.93 -4.00
N MET A 146 5.30 -18.88 -5.06
CA MET A 146 3.87 -19.19 -4.97
C MET A 146 3.61 -20.62 -4.52
N VAL A 147 4.42 -21.58 -4.97
CA VAL A 147 4.35 -22.97 -4.51
C VAL A 147 4.68 -23.05 -3.02
N ALA A 148 5.75 -22.41 -2.55
CA ALA A 148 6.12 -22.38 -1.14
C ALA A 148 5.04 -21.75 -0.26
N VAL A 149 4.43 -20.63 -0.69
CA VAL A 149 3.29 -19.97 -0.02
C VAL A 149 2.11 -20.94 0.09
N ASN A 150 1.72 -21.59 -0.98
CA ASN A 150 0.59 -22.53 -0.98
C ASN A 150 0.84 -23.75 -0.10
N GLN A 151 2.06 -24.27 -0.05
CA GLN A 151 2.42 -25.40 0.80
C GLN A 151 2.30 -25.12 2.30
N VAL A 152 2.45 -23.86 2.73
CA VAL A 152 2.19 -23.48 4.13
C VAL A 152 0.71 -23.70 4.50
N PHE A 153 -0.21 -23.33 3.62
CA PHE A 153 -1.65 -23.52 3.84
C PHE A 153 -2.10 -24.97 3.69
N GLN A 154 -1.48 -25.70 2.77
CA GLN A 154 -1.80 -27.10 2.46
C GLN A 154 -0.79 -28.06 3.10
N SER A 155 -0.29 -27.72 4.30
CA SER A 155 0.72 -28.52 4.98
C SER A 155 0.30 -29.99 5.10
N PRO A 156 1.07 -30.94 4.56
CA PRO A 156 0.81 -32.37 4.70
C PRO A 156 1.28 -32.90 6.06
N VAL A 157 1.92 -32.06 6.87
CA VAL A 157 2.57 -32.46 8.13
C VAL A 157 1.75 -32.01 9.32
N TYR A 158 1.50 -32.93 10.24
CA TYR A 158 0.74 -32.73 11.47
C TYR A 158 1.60 -33.03 12.71
N GLY A 159 1.08 -32.64 13.86
CA GLY A 159 1.72 -32.90 15.14
C GLY A 159 3.10 -32.21 15.32
N PRO A 160 4.04 -32.82 16.01
CA PRO A 160 5.34 -32.20 16.35
C PRO A 160 6.17 -31.78 15.13
N GLY A 161 6.03 -32.51 14.02
CA GLY A 161 6.74 -32.21 12.76
C GLY A 161 6.29 -30.94 12.08
N LYS A 162 5.09 -30.44 12.39
CA LYS A 162 4.51 -29.23 11.75
C LYS A 162 5.37 -28.00 11.98
N LYS A 163 5.91 -27.82 13.19
CA LYS A 163 6.80 -26.68 13.50
C LYS A 163 8.07 -26.72 12.68
N VAL A 164 8.67 -27.90 12.55
CA VAL A 164 9.88 -28.10 11.72
C VAL A 164 9.59 -27.83 10.25
N PHE A 165 8.46 -28.32 9.75
CA PHE A 165 8.03 -28.07 8.38
C PHE A 165 7.82 -26.55 8.10
N LEU A 166 7.13 -25.84 8.99
CA LEU A 166 6.91 -24.40 8.84
C LEU A 166 8.22 -23.60 8.92
N HIS A 167 9.16 -24.03 9.78
CA HIS A 167 10.50 -23.44 9.83
C HIS A 167 11.23 -23.60 8.50
N ALA A 168 11.23 -24.81 7.93
CA ALA A 168 11.82 -25.07 6.62
C ALA A 168 11.18 -24.20 5.52
N LYS A 169 9.85 -24.04 5.55
CA LYS A 169 9.15 -23.18 4.59
C LYS A 169 9.50 -21.70 4.73
N VAL A 170 9.69 -21.21 5.93
CA VAL A 170 10.14 -19.82 6.16
C VAL A 170 11.53 -19.60 5.59
N LEU A 171 12.46 -20.54 5.81
CA LEU A 171 13.81 -20.46 5.23
C LEU A 171 13.78 -20.53 3.69
N GLU A 172 12.95 -21.40 3.13
CA GLU A 172 12.74 -21.50 1.68
C GLU A 172 12.17 -20.19 1.10
N LEU A 173 11.16 -19.60 1.74
CA LEU A 173 10.58 -18.31 1.31
C LEU A 173 11.62 -17.19 1.31
N LEU A 174 12.45 -17.12 2.36
CA LEU A 174 13.54 -16.14 2.44
C LEU A 174 14.60 -16.40 1.38
N ALA A 175 15.05 -17.65 1.22
CA ALA A 175 16.05 -18.01 0.23
C ALA A 175 15.59 -17.68 -1.20
N LEU A 176 14.35 -18.05 -1.56
CA LEU A 176 13.78 -17.74 -2.85
C LEU A 176 13.54 -16.25 -3.06
N PHE A 177 13.14 -15.53 -1.99
CA PHE A 177 12.94 -14.08 -2.07
C PHE A 177 14.25 -13.35 -2.37
N PHE A 178 15.36 -13.74 -1.75
CA PHE A 178 16.67 -13.10 -1.93
C PHE A 178 17.50 -13.69 -3.10
N ASN A 179 17.11 -14.80 -3.71
CA ASN A 179 17.78 -15.38 -4.89
C ASN A 179 17.48 -14.61 -6.19
N ARG A 180 17.12 -13.35 -6.12
CA ARG A 180 16.82 -12.52 -7.30
C ARG A 180 18.07 -11.81 -7.77
N LYS A 181 18.27 -11.79 -9.10
CA LYS A 181 19.25 -10.89 -9.70
C LYS A 181 18.81 -9.45 -9.43
N GLU A 182 19.71 -8.67 -8.86
CA GLU A 182 19.48 -7.27 -8.55
C GLU A 182 18.95 -6.50 -9.77
N GLY A 183 17.92 -5.74 -9.57
CA GLY A 183 17.25 -4.84 -10.51
C GLY A 183 16.13 -4.05 -9.82
N THR A 184 15.95 -4.28 -8.54
CA THR A 184 14.97 -3.51 -7.75
C THR A 184 15.64 -2.24 -7.25
N ASP A 185 15.40 -1.14 -7.96
CA ASP A 185 15.61 0.19 -7.40
C ASP A 185 14.96 0.21 -6.01
N VAL A 186 15.75 0.64 -5.02
CA VAL A 186 15.26 0.96 -3.68
C VAL A 186 14.37 2.18 -3.86
N GLU A 187 13.12 1.96 -4.29
CA GLU A 187 12.16 3.04 -4.35
C GLU A 187 11.95 3.58 -2.95
N ALA A 188 12.23 4.86 -2.78
CA ALA A 188 11.90 5.57 -1.55
C ALA A 188 10.39 5.42 -1.31
N CYS A 189 10.03 4.56 -0.35
CA CYS A 189 8.64 4.29 -0.04
C CYS A 189 7.96 5.55 0.50
N PRO A 190 6.96 6.08 -0.18
CA PRO A 190 6.32 7.35 0.20
C PRO A 190 5.57 7.30 1.53
N PHE A 191 5.09 6.14 1.95
CA PHE A 191 4.36 5.99 3.21
C PHE A 191 5.27 5.68 4.41
N LEU A 192 6.54 5.35 4.15
CA LEU A 192 7.60 5.38 5.15
C LEU A 192 8.23 6.78 5.27
N GLU A 193 7.83 7.72 4.42
CA GLU A 193 8.18 9.12 4.59
C GLU A 193 7.52 9.68 5.87
N ASP A 194 8.21 10.64 6.49
CA ASP A 194 7.80 11.38 7.66
C ASP A 194 6.33 11.82 7.57
N GLU A 195 5.55 11.68 8.65
CA GLU A 195 4.17 12.23 8.77
C GLU A 195 4.07 13.69 8.29
N GLY A 196 5.16 14.46 8.42
CA GLY A 196 5.29 15.80 7.90
C GLY A 196 5.06 15.90 6.40
N ASN A 197 5.59 14.97 5.63
CA ASN A 197 5.43 14.96 4.17
C ASN A 197 4.01 14.55 3.75
N VAL A 198 3.40 13.61 4.45
CA VAL A 198 1.99 13.24 4.22
C VAL A 198 1.05 14.42 4.50
N LYS A 199 1.28 15.15 5.60
CA LYS A 199 0.52 16.38 5.92
C LYS A 199 0.68 17.44 4.84
N LYS A 200 1.89 17.62 4.29
CA LYS A 200 2.17 18.54 3.20
C LYS A 200 1.47 18.13 1.89
N ILE A 201 1.45 16.86 1.54
CA ILE A 201 0.71 16.37 0.36
C ILE A 201 -0.81 16.53 0.53
N ARG A 202 -1.35 16.31 1.73
CA ARG A 202 -2.75 16.62 2.04
C ARG A 202 -3.06 18.10 1.91
N LEU A 203 -2.13 18.97 2.37
CA LEU A 203 -2.24 20.40 2.19
C LEU A 203 -2.24 20.78 0.70
N ALA A 204 -1.37 20.16 -0.11
CA ALA A 204 -1.37 20.35 -1.56
C ALA A 204 -2.75 20.04 -2.18
N LYS A 205 -3.35 18.90 -1.82
CA LYS A 205 -4.70 18.56 -2.26
C LYS A 205 -5.71 19.63 -1.85
N LYS A 206 -5.67 20.09 -0.61
CA LYS A 206 -6.58 21.14 -0.11
C LYS A 206 -6.46 22.41 -0.95
N ILE A 207 -5.24 22.90 -1.17
CA ILE A 207 -4.93 24.10 -1.94
C ILE A 207 -5.47 23.99 -3.38
N ILE A 208 -5.21 22.89 -4.10
CA ILE A 208 -5.66 22.73 -5.48
C ILE A 208 -7.19 22.62 -5.60
N LEU A 209 -7.87 22.09 -4.58
CA LEU A 209 -9.33 22.03 -4.56
C LEU A 209 -9.96 23.39 -4.24
N GLU A 210 -9.39 24.14 -3.29
CA GLU A 210 -9.84 25.50 -2.96
C GLU A 210 -9.63 26.48 -4.12
N LYS A 211 -8.51 26.31 -4.85
CA LYS A 211 -8.17 27.12 -6.02
C LYS A 211 -8.50 26.40 -7.34
N MET A 212 -9.55 25.58 -7.37
CA MET A 212 -9.79 24.67 -8.50
C MET A 212 -9.98 25.40 -9.84
N ALA A 213 -10.54 26.61 -9.87
CA ALA A 213 -10.75 27.37 -11.09
C ALA A 213 -9.44 27.95 -11.65
N ASP A 214 -8.53 28.37 -10.76
CA ASP A 214 -7.21 28.93 -11.10
C ASP A 214 -6.14 28.32 -10.17
N PRO A 215 -5.74 27.05 -10.42
CA PRO A 215 -4.81 26.33 -9.56
C PRO A 215 -3.38 26.81 -9.74
N PRO A 216 -2.56 26.76 -8.67
CA PRO A 216 -1.14 27.04 -8.77
C PRO A 216 -0.43 26.00 -9.67
N THR A 217 0.66 26.40 -10.27
CA THR A 217 1.58 25.49 -10.96
C THR A 217 2.19 24.49 -9.99
N ILE A 218 2.77 23.39 -10.51
CA ILE A 218 3.47 22.41 -9.65
C ILE A 218 4.60 23.06 -8.85
N ALA A 219 5.34 24.00 -9.46
CA ALA A 219 6.43 24.69 -8.79
C ALA A 219 5.94 25.57 -7.63
N GLU A 220 4.87 26.36 -7.86
CA GLU A 220 4.25 27.20 -6.83
C GLU A 220 3.65 26.35 -5.71
N LEU A 221 2.93 25.29 -6.06
CA LEU A 221 2.33 24.38 -5.08
C LEU A 221 3.40 23.69 -4.22
N ALA A 222 4.48 23.22 -4.85
CA ALA A 222 5.59 22.60 -4.14
C ALA A 222 6.26 23.58 -3.16
N LYS A 223 6.49 24.83 -3.61
CA LYS A 223 7.03 25.91 -2.78
C LYS A 223 6.10 26.24 -1.60
N GLU A 224 4.78 26.34 -1.84
CA GLU A 224 3.78 26.68 -0.82
C GLU A 224 3.73 25.66 0.30
N ILE A 225 3.91 24.35 -0.01
CA ILE A 225 3.90 23.27 0.97
C ILE A 225 5.31 22.90 1.52
N GLY A 226 6.35 23.57 1.07
CA GLY A 226 7.74 23.34 1.51
C GLY A 226 8.27 21.96 1.07
N LEU A 227 8.00 21.57 -0.18
CA LEU A 227 8.59 20.41 -0.87
C LEU A 227 9.26 20.84 -2.17
N ASN A 228 10.10 19.97 -2.75
CA ASN A 228 10.49 20.13 -4.15
C ASN A 228 9.41 19.49 -5.07
N GLU A 229 9.45 19.84 -6.37
CA GLU A 229 8.45 19.33 -7.33
C GLU A 229 8.46 17.81 -7.47
N TYR A 230 9.63 17.18 -7.40
CA TYR A 230 9.75 15.73 -7.49
C TYR A 230 9.00 15.04 -6.33
N ARG A 231 9.28 15.46 -5.08
CA ARG A 231 8.60 14.92 -3.88
C ARG A 231 7.11 15.19 -3.89
N LEU A 232 6.67 16.35 -4.40
CA LEU A 232 5.25 16.64 -4.56
C LEU A 232 4.59 15.66 -5.56
N LYS A 233 5.17 15.50 -6.76
CA LYS A 233 4.64 14.63 -7.83
C LYS A 233 4.57 13.18 -7.36
N GLU A 234 5.66 12.67 -6.83
CA GLU A 234 5.75 11.30 -6.30
C GLU A 234 4.79 11.08 -5.11
N GLY A 235 4.89 11.93 -4.08
CA GLY A 235 4.04 11.81 -2.89
C GLY A 235 2.55 11.91 -3.23
N PHE A 236 2.18 12.78 -4.17
CA PHE A 236 0.78 12.93 -4.59
C PHE A 236 0.29 11.69 -5.36
N LYS A 237 1.10 11.17 -6.30
CA LYS A 237 0.79 9.94 -7.04
C LYS A 237 0.65 8.74 -6.10
N ASN A 238 1.52 8.66 -5.10
CA ASN A 238 1.55 7.56 -4.15
C ASN A 238 0.37 7.60 -3.16
N ILE A 239 -0.05 8.79 -2.72
CA ILE A 239 -1.17 8.95 -1.77
C ILE A 239 -2.53 8.87 -2.49
N TYR A 240 -2.64 9.43 -3.70
CA TYR A 240 -3.92 9.55 -4.42
C TYR A 240 -4.02 8.69 -5.69
N GLY A 241 -3.01 7.87 -6.00
CA GLY A 241 -2.99 6.96 -7.15
C GLY A 241 -2.91 7.66 -8.53
N THR A 242 -2.75 8.99 -8.55
CA THR A 242 -2.80 9.77 -9.79
C THR A 242 -2.00 11.07 -9.68
N THR A 243 -1.73 11.73 -10.81
CA THR A 243 -1.03 13.02 -10.80
C THR A 243 -1.93 14.16 -10.28
N VAL A 244 -1.31 15.24 -9.73
CA VAL A 244 -2.00 16.41 -9.17
C VAL A 244 -3.07 16.94 -10.12
N PHE A 245 -2.71 17.23 -11.38
CA PHE A 245 -3.66 17.81 -12.33
C PHE A 245 -4.68 16.83 -12.90
N LYS A 246 -4.37 15.54 -12.96
CA LYS A 246 -5.38 14.55 -13.32
C LYS A 246 -6.41 14.42 -12.22
N PHE A 247 -5.99 14.40 -10.96
CA PHE A 247 -6.89 14.43 -9.80
C PHE A 247 -7.80 15.67 -9.81
N LEU A 248 -7.21 16.86 -10.05
CA LEU A 248 -7.97 18.10 -10.14
C LEU A 248 -9.00 18.08 -11.28
N ASN A 249 -8.61 17.60 -12.46
CA ASN A 249 -9.52 17.52 -13.60
C ASN A 249 -10.69 16.55 -13.35
N ASP A 250 -10.42 15.41 -12.72
CA ASP A 250 -11.47 14.47 -12.35
C ASP A 250 -12.45 15.07 -11.34
N TYR A 251 -11.93 15.82 -10.35
CA TYR A 251 -12.76 16.55 -9.38
C TYR A 251 -13.59 17.68 -10.04
N ARG A 252 -12.98 18.49 -10.90
CA ARG A 252 -13.69 19.56 -11.66
C ARG A 252 -14.90 19.01 -12.42
N LEU A 253 -14.74 17.85 -13.07
CA LEU A 253 -15.83 17.21 -13.82
C LEU A 253 -16.95 16.71 -12.91
N ASP A 254 -16.63 16.22 -11.70
CA ASP A 254 -17.65 15.84 -10.72
C ASP A 254 -18.41 17.07 -10.19
N VAL A 255 -17.71 18.17 -9.89
CA VAL A 255 -18.34 19.42 -9.51
C VAL A 255 -19.23 19.98 -10.64
N ALA A 256 -18.74 19.95 -11.89
CA ALA A 256 -19.56 20.37 -13.03
C ALA A 256 -20.84 19.55 -13.19
N ARG A 257 -20.75 18.23 -12.96
CA ARG A 257 -21.93 17.38 -12.97
C ARG A 257 -22.94 17.81 -11.91
N GLN A 258 -22.47 18.09 -10.69
CA GLN A 258 -23.34 18.58 -9.60
C GLN A 258 -23.99 19.93 -9.92
N LEU A 259 -23.23 20.88 -10.47
CA LEU A 259 -23.77 22.20 -10.90
C LEU A 259 -24.85 22.05 -11.96
N LEU A 260 -24.63 21.20 -12.95
CA LEU A 260 -25.60 20.88 -13.99
C LEU A 260 -26.88 20.24 -13.44
N GLU A 261 -26.74 19.40 -12.39
CA GLU A 261 -27.86 18.70 -11.77
C GLU A 261 -28.70 19.55 -10.85
N GLN A 262 -28.10 20.43 -10.06
CA GLN A 262 -28.76 21.14 -8.96
C GLN A 262 -29.20 22.56 -9.36
N ASP A 263 -28.39 23.28 -10.11
CA ASP A 263 -28.55 24.74 -10.27
C ASP A 263 -29.08 25.17 -11.62
N HIS A 264 -29.47 24.27 -12.52
CA HIS A 264 -29.88 24.57 -13.90
C HIS A 264 -28.88 25.47 -14.66
N VAL A 265 -27.60 25.42 -14.29
CA VAL A 265 -26.54 26.23 -14.89
C VAL A 265 -26.32 25.82 -16.33
N LYS A 266 -26.12 26.78 -17.23
CA LYS A 266 -25.81 26.48 -18.63
C LYS A 266 -24.47 25.76 -18.76
N VAL A 267 -24.34 24.86 -19.73
CA VAL A 267 -23.13 24.04 -19.94
C VAL A 267 -21.85 24.89 -20.02
N ASN A 268 -21.92 26.05 -20.69
CA ASN A 268 -20.75 26.93 -20.79
C ASN A 268 -20.42 27.62 -19.45
N GLU A 269 -21.43 27.99 -18.69
CA GLU A 269 -21.25 28.59 -17.35
C GLU A 269 -20.62 27.60 -16.39
N ALA A 270 -21.10 26.36 -16.37
CA ALA A 270 -20.49 25.29 -15.59
C ALA A 270 -19.00 25.06 -15.97
N ALA A 271 -18.68 25.09 -17.28
CA ALA A 271 -17.30 24.96 -17.73
C ALA A 271 -16.39 26.08 -17.18
N TYR A 272 -16.85 27.34 -17.23
CA TYR A 272 -16.07 28.46 -16.72
C TYR A 272 -15.93 28.46 -15.20
N GLN A 273 -16.97 28.08 -14.46
CA GLN A 273 -16.95 28.00 -12.99
C GLN A 273 -15.94 27.03 -12.48
N ILE A 274 -15.71 25.90 -13.19
CA ILE A 274 -14.73 24.90 -12.81
C ILE A 274 -13.34 25.15 -13.39
N GLY A 275 -13.12 26.31 -14.07
CA GLY A 275 -11.81 26.74 -14.55
C GLY A 275 -11.41 26.21 -15.94
N TYR A 276 -12.37 25.83 -16.80
CA TYR A 276 -12.07 25.58 -18.22
C TYR A 276 -12.19 26.89 -19.01
N ALA A 277 -11.11 27.32 -19.63
CA ALA A 277 -11.10 28.48 -20.51
C ALA A 277 -11.89 28.25 -21.81
N ASN A 278 -12.04 27.01 -22.27
CA ASN A 278 -12.75 26.63 -23.48
C ASN A 278 -13.80 25.53 -23.19
N PRO A 279 -15.10 25.86 -23.37
CA PRO A 279 -16.19 24.90 -23.16
C PRO A 279 -16.09 23.64 -24.04
N SER A 280 -15.45 23.70 -25.22
CA SER A 280 -15.30 22.55 -26.08
C SER A 280 -14.36 21.47 -25.43
N HIS A 281 -13.32 21.92 -24.77
CA HIS A 281 -12.42 21.02 -24.02
C HIS A 281 -13.14 20.39 -22.83
N PHE A 282 -13.97 21.17 -22.14
CA PHE A 282 -14.83 20.64 -21.07
C PHE A 282 -15.80 19.58 -21.59
N ILE A 283 -16.53 19.83 -22.69
CA ILE A 283 -17.48 18.88 -23.27
C ILE A 283 -16.79 17.57 -23.64
N ALA A 284 -15.59 17.64 -24.25
CA ALA A 284 -14.79 16.47 -24.59
C ALA A 284 -14.35 15.67 -23.33
N ALA A 285 -13.85 16.37 -22.31
CA ALA A 285 -13.43 15.75 -21.04
C ALA A 285 -14.61 15.12 -20.29
N PHE A 286 -15.75 15.82 -20.23
CA PHE A 286 -16.98 15.33 -19.62
C PHE A 286 -17.48 14.06 -20.30
N ARG A 287 -17.53 14.07 -21.67
CA ARG A 287 -17.90 12.86 -22.43
C ARG A 287 -16.93 11.71 -22.18
N LYS A 288 -15.63 11.97 -22.09
CA LYS A 288 -14.63 10.94 -21.81
C LYS A 288 -14.85 10.29 -20.44
N LYS A 289 -15.22 11.08 -19.43
CA LYS A 289 -15.44 10.59 -18.05
C LYS A 289 -16.79 9.91 -17.87
N PHE A 290 -17.88 10.52 -18.38
CA PHE A 290 -19.25 10.08 -18.12
C PHE A 290 -19.94 9.37 -19.29
N GLY A 291 -19.24 9.18 -20.40
CA GLY A 291 -19.75 8.47 -21.59
C GLY A 291 -20.68 9.30 -22.49
N VAL A 292 -21.24 10.40 -22.00
CA VAL A 292 -22.19 11.27 -22.72
C VAL A 292 -21.80 12.74 -22.61
N THR A 293 -22.25 13.57 -23.55
CA THR A 293 -22.05 15.03 -23.47
C THR A 293 -22.89 15.64 -22.35
N PRO A 294 -22.50 16.80 -21.76
CA PRO A 294 -23.28 17.49 -20.73
C PRO A 294 -24.74 17.73 -21.13
N LYS A 295 -24.98 18.18 -22.37
CA LYS A 295 -26.33 18.39 -22.88
C LYS A 295 -27.16 17.12 -22.94
N LYS A 296 -26.57 16.02 -23.41
CA LYS A 296 -27.23 14.68 -23.44
C LYS A 296 -27.45 14.13 -22.05
N TYR A 297 -26.53 14.41 -21.13
CA TYR A 297 -26.66 14.02 -19.73
C TYR A 297 -27.90 14.64 -19.08
N LEU A 298 -28.14 15.95 -19.32
CA LEU A 298 -29.31 16.66 -18.83
C LEU A 298 -30.63 16.20 -19.47
N LEU A 299 -30.61 15.74 -20.73
CA LEU A 299 -31.82 15.29 -21.46
C LEU A 299 -32.22 13.85 -21.07
N ASN A 300 -31.30 13.04 -20.55
CA ASN A 300 -31.57 11.65 -20.17
C ASN A 300 -31.99 11.53 -18.69
N ARG A 301 -32.31 12.61 -18.05
CA ARG A 301 -32.79 12.73 -16.70
C ARG A 301 -34.32 12.90 -16.70
#